data_e7d0ee046e99ddae42f259347b1d6919
#
_entry.id   e7d0ee046e99ddae42f259347b1d6919
#
_cell.length_a   1.000
_cell.length_b   1.000
_cell.length_c   1.000
_cell.angle_alpha   90.00
_cell.angle_beta   90.00
_cell.angle_gamma   90.00
#
_symmetry.space_group_name_H-M   'P 1'
#
loop_
_entity.id
_entity.type
_entity.pdbx_description
1 polymer ?
#
loop_
_entity_poly.entity_id
_entity_poly.type
_entity_poly.pdbx_seq_one_letter_code
_entity_poly.pdbx_strand_id
1 'polypeptide(L)'
;MDEFNTDEFETDFWKDAEDRSGWDDLEPGKILESRPVTITLEMIQRYARSIGDLNPLYFDEEYARKSRYGGLISPPSIHALFLFACTGHDHFMRTPGTVNMGQNWFLQRPIRPGDTIALEARCLDKVIRKGNIFAIHDNVFRNQDGDVVCSGRGWTMRPY
;
A
#
# COMPACT_ATOMS: atom_id res chain seq x y z
N MET A 1 -26.70 10.22 3.32
CA MET A 1 -25.27 9.98 3.70
C MET A 1 -25.28 8.58 4.26
N ASP A 2 -24.99 7.58 3.41
CA ASP A 2 -25.00 6.20 3.87
C ASP A 2 -23.91 6.05 4.92
N GLU A 3 -24.29 5.50 6.08
CA GLU A 3 -23.32 5.22 7.14
C GLU A 3 -22.24 4.29 6.57
N PHE A 4 -21.00 4.69 6.77
CA PHE A 4 -19.84 3.92 6.37
C PHE A 4 -19.82 2.63 7.22
N ASN A 5 -20.21 1.51 6.60
CA ASN A 5 -20.14 0.23 7.28
C ASN A 5 -18.67 -0.22 7.41
N THR A 6 -18.15 -0.10 8.62
CA THR A 6 -16.78 -0.52 8.94
C THR A 6 -16.64 -2.02 9.11
N ASP A 7 -17.75 -2.78 9.18
CA ASP A 7 -17.74 -4.22 9.45
C ASP A 7 -17.22 -5.06 8.26
N GLU A 8 -17.16 -4.47 7.06
CA GLU A 8 -16.58 -5.11 5.87
C GLU A 8 -15.05 -5.03 5.80
N PHE A 9 -14.43 -4.22 6.64
CA PHE A 9 -12.99 -4.26 6.82
C PHE A 9 -12.70 -5.06 8.09
N GLU A 10 -11.88 -6.08 8.03
CA GLU A 10 -11.18 -6.57 9.21
C GLU A 10 -10.30 -5.42 9.72
N THR A 11 -10.94 -4.49 10.43
CA THR A 11 -10.37 -3.19 10.76
C THR A 11 -9.49 -3.20 11.99
N ASP A 12 -9.40 -4.33 12.67
CA ASP A 12 -8.44 -4.44 13.74
C ASP A 12 -7.03 -4.67 13.16
N PHE A 13 -6.51 -3.58 12.58
CA PHE A 13 -5.14 -3.51 12.09
C PHE A 13 -4.13 -3.91 13.18
N TRP A 14 -4.54 -3.84 14.44
CA TRP A 14 -3.72 -4.09 15.61
C TRP A 14 -4.03 -5.42 16.32
N LYS A 15 -5.00 -6.18 15.81
CA LYS A 15 -5.26 -7.54 16.26
C LYS A 15 -3.97 -8.34 16.14
N ASP A 16 -3.58 -9.05 17.17
CA ASP A 16 -2.33 -9.80 17.25
C ASP A 16 -1.05 -8.91 17.24
N ALA A 17 -1.18 -7.67 17.68
CA ALA A 17 -0.06 -6.73 17.76
C ALA A 17 1.03 -7.16 18.75
N GLU A 18 0.70 -8.04 19.68
CA GLU A 18 1.61 -8.53 20.73
C GLU A 18 2.71 -9.46 20.19
N ASP A 19 2.47 -10.10 19.04
CA ASP A 19 3.41 -11.04 18.39
C ASP A 19 4.34 -10.36 17.38
N ARG A 20 4.45 -9.03 17.42
CA ARG A 20 5.06 -8.28 16.34
C ARG A 20 6.51 -7.92 16.50
N SER A 21 7.12 -7.96 15.36
CA SER A 21 8.52 -7.79 15.00
C SER A 21 9.25 -6.72 15.80
N GLY A 22 10.25 -7.19 16.54
CA GLY A 22 11.24 -6.40 17.22
C GLY A 22 12.35 -5.90 16.27
N TRP A 23 13.46 -5.55 16.87
CA TRP A 23 14.66 -5.16 16.14
C TRP A 23 15.19 -6.28 15.24
N ASP A 24 15.17 -7.53 15.74
CA ASP A 24 15.79 -8.67 15.06
C ASP A 24 15.02 -9.09 13.79
N ASP A 25 13.72 -8.82 13.74
CA ASP A 25 12.89 -9.13 12.58
C ASP A 25 13.10 -8.18 11.39
N LEU A 26 13.68 -7.00 11.64
CA LEU A 26 14.08 -6.05 10.62
C LEU A 26 15.46 -6.38 10.06
N GLU A 27 15.58 -7.48 9.36
CA GLU A 27 16.84 -7.91 8.77
C GLU A 27 17.11 -7.14 7.46
N PRO A 28 18.20 -6.33 7.38
CA PRO A 28 18.55 -5.65 6.14
C PRO A 28 18.79 -6.62 4.99
N GLY A 29 18.19 -6.33 3.84
CA GLY A 29 18.23 -7.17 2.66
C GLY A 29 17.10 -8.22 2.57
N LYS A 30 16.44 -8.56 3.66
CA LYS A 30 15.30 -9.48 3.66
C LYS A 30 14.14 -8.88 2.88
N ILE A 31 13.60 -9.68 1.98
CA ILE A 31 12.38 -9.36 1.25
C ILE A 31 11.21 -9.96 2.01
N LEU A 32 10.20 -9.15 2.27
CA LEU A 32 8.95 -9.59 2.85
C LEU A 32 7.94 -9.76 1.72
N GLU A 33 7.46 -10.97 1.56
CA GLU A 33 6.42 -11.28 0.61
C GLU A 33 5.07 -10.78 1.10
N SER A 34 4.24 -10.35 0.17
CA SER A 34 2.92 -9.83 0.47
C SER A 34 1.81 -10.75 -0.05
N ARG A 35 0.61 -10.55 0.45
CA ARG A 35 -0.59 -11.14 -0.12
C ARG A 35 -0.97 -10.35 -1.37
N PRO A 36 -1.10 -10.98 -2.55
CA PRO A 36 -1.63 -10.32 -3.72
C PRO A 36 -3.08 -9.89 -3.48
N VAL A 37 -3.44 -8.71 -3.97
CA VAL A 37 -4.79 -8.14 -3.85
C VAL A 37 -5.30 -7.80 -5.24
N THR A 38 -6.42 -8.41 -5.64
CA THR A 38 -7.10 -8.05 -6.89
C THR A 38 -7.99 -6.83 -6.65
N ILE A 39 -7.76 -5.77 -7.42
CA ILE A 39 -8.54 -4.55 -7.30
C ILE A 39 -9.76 -4.60 -8.21
N THR A 40 -10.92 -4.35 -7.63
CA THR A 40 -12.17 -4.22 -8.38
C THR A 40 -12.45 -2.78 -8.78
N LEU A 41 -13.32 -2.59 -9.78
CA LEU A 41 -13.79 -1.25 -10.13
C LEU A 41 -14.48 -0.55 -8.95
N GLU A 42 -15.25 -1.31 -8.17
CA GLU A 42 -15.90 -0.79 -6.97
C GLU A 42 -14.90 -0.26 -5.94
N MET A 43 -13.82 -0.99 -5.68
CA MET A 43 -12.74 -0.53 -4.78
C MET A 43 -12.11 0.77 -5.28
N ILE A 44 -11.84 0.88 -6.58
CA ILE A 44 -11.30 2.09 -7.19
C ILE A 44 -12.25 3.27 -6.98
N GLN A 45 -13.52 3.08 -7.31
CA GLN A 45 -14.51 4.15 -7.21
C GLN A 45 -14.79 4.55 -5.77
N ARG A 46 -14.82 3.59 -4.85
CA ARG A 46 -14.98 3.84 -3.42
C ARG A 46 -13.80 4.65 -2.88
N TYR A 47 -12.57 4.24 -3.22
CA TYR A 47 -11.38 4.98 -2.84
C TYR A 47 -11.38 6.40 -3.39
N ALA A 48 -11.67 6.57 -4.69
CA ALA A 48 -11.74 7.88 -5.34
C ALA A 48 -12.75 8.81 -4.65
N ARG A 49 -13.95 8.30 -4.31
CA ARG A 49 -14.95 9.07 -3.56
C ARG A 49 -14.47 9.45 -2.16
N SER A 50 -13.79 8.53 -1.46
CA SER A 50 -13.33 8.79 -0.08
C SER A 50 -12.28 9.90 0.00
N ILE A 51 -11.47 10.07 -1.04
CA ILE A 51 -10.46 11.14 -1.14
C ILE A 51 -10.98 12.40 -1.87
N GLY A 52 -12.25 12.40 -2.30
CA GLY A 52 -12.86 13.51 -3.03
C GLY A 52 -12.37 13.68 -4.47
N ASP A 53 -11.69 12.70 -5.05
CA ASP A 53 -11.20 12.73 -6.44
C ASP A 53 -12.23 12.10 -7.38
N LEU A 54 -13.06 12.94 -7.98
CA LEU A 54 -14.13 12.54 -8.89
C LEU A 54 -13.72 12.62 -10.37
N ASN A 55 -12.46 12.43 -10.69
CA ASN A 55 -11.96 12.44 -12.06
C ASN A 55 -12.69 11.40 -12.92
N PRO A 56 -13.25 11.76 -14.09
CA PRO A 56 -14.00 10.86 -14.95
C PRO A 56 -13.20 9.63 -15.43
N LEU A 57 -11.88 9.66 -15.37
CA LEU A 57 -11.03 8.50 -15.66
C LEU A 57 -11.30 7.29 -14.76
N TYR A 58 -11.94 7.48 -13.60
CA TYR A 58 -12.25 6.41 -12.63
C TYR A 58 -13.72 5.95 -12.70
N PHE A 59 -14.58 6.75 -13.35
CA PHE A 59 -16.04 6.56 -13.30
C PHE A 59 -16.69 6.41 -14.67
N ASP A 60 -16.16 7.07 -15.69
CA ASP A 60 -16.75 7.15 -17.04
C ASP A 60 -15.90 6.34 -18.03
N GLU A 61 -16.42 5.17 -18.41
CA GLU A 61 -15.71 4.27 -19.32
C GLU A 61 -15.55 4.86 -20.72
N GLU A 62 -16.54 5.61 -21.22
CA GLU A 62 -16.46 6.23 -22.55
C GLU A 62 -15.39 7.32 -22.58
N TYR A 63 -15.37 8.16 -21.54
CA TYR A 63 -14.34 9.18 -21.39
C TYR A 63 -12.95 8.55 -21.26
N ALA A 64 -12.82 7.55 -20.39
CA ALA A 64 -11.54 6.88 -20.14
C ALA A 64 -11.01 6.17 -21.40
N ARG A 65 -11.88 5.56 -22.21
CA ARG A 65 -11.52 4.92 -23.47
C ARG A 65 -10.96 5.91 -24.51
N LYS A 66 -11.48 7.14 -24.53
CA LYS A 66 -11.01 8.20 -25.42
C LYS A 66 -9.71 8.87 -24.93
N SER A 67 -9.33 8.63 -23.68
CA SER A 67 -8.10 9.16 -23.10
C SER A 67 -6.86 8.41 -23.56
N ARG A 68 -5.68 8.95 -23.25
CA ARG A 68 -4.40 8.26 -23.49
C ARG A 68 -4.28 6.91 -22.76
N TYR A 69 -5.14 6.64 -21.81
CA TYR A 69 -5.12 5.41 -21.02
C TYR A 69 -5.93 4.28 -21.65
N GLY A 70 -6.85 4.60 -22.58
CA GLY A 70 -7.63 3.62 -23.35
C GLY A 70 -8.65 2.83 -22.49
N GLY A 71 -8.95 3.25 -21.28
CA GLY A 71 -9.90 2.61 -20.36
C GLY A 71 -9.77 3.17 -18.95
N LEU A 72 -10.63 2.67 -18.04
CA LEU A 72 -10.64 3.08 -16.64
C LEU A 72 -9.31 2.77 -15.95
N ILE A 73 -8.92 3.67 -15.08
CA ILE A 73 -7.72 3.55 -14.23
C ILE A 73 -8.10 3.87 -12.78
N SER A 74 -7.18 3.65 -11.85
CA SER A 74 -7.33 4.09 -10.47
C SER A 74 -6.75 5.49 -10.24
N PRO A 75 -7.15 6.18 -9.14
CA PRO A 75 -6.41 7.33 -8.65
C PRO A 75 -4.93 7.00 -8.42
N PRO A 76 -4.00 7.91 -8.74
CA PRO A 76 -2.57 7.65 -8.58
C PRO A 76 -2.14 7.33 -7.13
N SER A 77 -2.90 7.83 -6.14
CA SER A 77 -2.62 7.63 -4.71
C SER A 77 -3.06 6.28 -4.15
N ILE A 78 -3.73 5.43 -4.94
CA ILE A 78 -4.29 4.15 -4.46
C ILE A 78 -3.23 3.17 -3.95
N HIS A 79 -1.96 3.32 -4.38
CA HIS A 79 -0.84 2.53 -3.88
C HIS A 79 -0.67 2.63 -2.35
N ALA A 80 -1.08 3.75 -1.75
CA ALA A 80 -1.06 3.90 -0.30
C ALA A 80 -1.99 2.90 0.39
N LEU A 81 -3.15 2.59 -0.21
CA LEU A 81 -4.05 1.54 0.26
C LEU A 81 -3.40 0.15 0.12
N PHE A 82 -2.76 -0.13 -1.01
CA PHE A 82 -2.10 -1.42 -1.23
C PHE A 82 -0.95 -1.67 -0.27
N LEU A 83 -0.27 -0.63 0.20
CA LEU A 83 0.78 -0.77 1.20
C LEU A 83 0.26 -1.50 2.46
N PHE A 84 -0.98 -1.23 2.85
CA PHE A 84 -1.62 -1.90 3.99
C PHE A 84 -2.37 -3.17 3.59
N ALA A 85 -3.07 -3.16 2.47
CA ALA A 85 -3.86 -4.31 2.02
C ALA A 85 -2.99 -5.52 1.66
N CYS A 86 -1.80 -5.29 1.10
CA CYS A 86 -0.87 -6.35 0.74
C CYS A 86 -0.01 -6.83 1.91
N THR A 87 0.05 -6.12 3.04
CA THR A 87 0.91 -6.51 4.16
C THR A 87 0.28 -7.61 5.01
N GLY A 88 1.02 -8.67 5.29
CA GLY A 88 0.64 -9.72 6.26
C GLY A 88 0.70 -9.23 7.70
N HIS A 89 0.23 -10.05 8.64
CA HIS A 89 0.28 -9.75 10.08
C HIS A 89 1.71 -9.63 10.61
N ASP A 90 2.63 -10.34 10.03
CA ASP A 90 4.07 -10.38 10.35
C ASP A 90 4.87 -9.22 9.76
N HIS A 91 4.21 -8.33 9.00
CA HIS A 91 4.90 -7.23 8.36
C HIS A 91 5.33 -6.16 9.36
N PHE A 92 6.60 -5.76 9.32
CA PHE A 92 7.20 -4.79 10.25
C PHE A 92 6.44 -3.45 10.35
N MET A 93 5.72 -3.06 9.31
CA MET A 93 4.90 -1.83 9.32
C MET A 93 3.66 -1.94 10.21
N ARG A 94 3.28 -3.15 10.61
CA ARG A 94 2.15 -3.39 11.51
C ARG A 94 2.52 -3.38 12.99
N THR A 95 3.75 -3.07 13.34
CA THR A 95 4.17 -2.97 14.74
C THR A 95 3.52 -1.74 15.40
N PRO A 96 2.86 -1.91 16.56
CA PRO A 96 2.27 -0.81 17.30
C PRO A 96 3.27 0.31 17.58
N GLY A 97 2.83 1.54 17.49
CA GLY A 97 3.68 2.72 17.67
C GLY A 97 4.56 3.06 16.46
N THR A 98 4.46 2.31 15.36
CA THR A 98 5.17 2.66 14.12
C THR A 98 4.60 3.94 13.52
N VAL A 99 5.48 4.90 13.30
CA VAL A 99 5.18 6.18 12.64
C VAL A 99 5.79 6.18 11.25
N ASN A 100 4.98 6.48 10.24
CA ASN A 100 5.48 6.78 8.91
C ASN A 100 6.11 8.17 8.92
N MET A 101 7.41 8.26 8.72
CA MET A 101 8.15 9.51 8.73
C MET A 101 8.23 10.17 7.35
N GLY A 102 7.86 9.45 6.31
CA GLY A 102 7.85 9.95 4.96
C GLY A 102 8.00 8.83 3.94
N GLN A 103 7.57 9.14 2.74
CA GLN A 103 7.68 8.23 1.59
C GLN A 103 7.84 9.04 0.31
N ASN A 104 8.57 8.50 -0.64
CA ASN A 104 8.51 8.96 -2.02
C ASN A 104 8.06 7.81 -2.92
N TRP A 105 7.31 8.15 -3.96
CA TRP A 105 6.71 7.21 -4.88
C TRP A 105 7.00 7.57 -6.33
N PHE A 106 7.30 6.54 -7.10
CA PHE A 106 7.47 6.62 -8.55
C PHE A 106 6.38 5.78 -9.19
N LEU A 107 5.44 6.43 -9.86
CA LEU A 107 4.33 5.80 -10.55
C LEU A 107 4.77 5.47 -11.98
N GLN A 108 4.87 4.20 -12.31
CA GLN A 108 5.32 3.75 -13.64
C GLN A 108 4.15 3.44 -14.56
N ARG A 109 3.10 2.77 -14.05
CA ARG A 109 1.93 2.38 -14.83
C ARG A 109 0.64 2.64 -14.05
N PRO A 110 -0.45 2.99 -14.74
CA PRO A 110 -1.76 3.07 -14.10
C PRO A 110 -2.22 1.67 -13.66
N ILE A 111 -2.79 1.59 -12.47
CA ILE A 111 -3.49 0.39 -11.98
C ILE A 111 -4.90 0.42 -12.57
N ARG A 112 -5.38 -0.74 -13.03
CA ARG A 112 -6.67 -0.89 -13.70
C ARG A 112 -7.61 -1.81 -12.91
N PRO A 113 -8.93 -1.68 -13.11
CA PRO A 113 -9.87 -2.69 -12.59
C PRO A 113 -9.48 -4.08 -13.09
N GLY A 114 -9.42 -5.05 -12.18
CA GLY A 114 -9.00 -6.42 -12.45
C GLY A 114 -7.51 -6.72 -12.27
N ASP A 115 -6.67 -5.70 -12.10
CA ASP A 115 -5.26 -5.94 -11.78
C ASP A 115 -5.12 -6.63 -10.42
N THR A 116 -4.18 -7.57 -10.33
CA THR A 116 -3.78 -8.20 -9.08
C THR A 116 -2.42 -7.68 -8.68
N ILE A 117 -2.39 -6.93 -7.57
CA ILE A 117 -1.20 -6.22 -7.12
C ILE A 117 -0.54 -6.98 -5.99
N ALA A 118 0.76 -7.24 -6.13
CA ALA A 118 1.62 -7.77 -5.09
C ALA A 118 2.65 -6.71 -4.65
N LEU A 119 2.99 -6.70 -3.37
CA LEU A 119 4.00 -5.84 -2.79
C LEU A 119 5.26 -6.64 -2.48
N GLU A 120 6.40 -6.20 -2.96
CA GLU A 120 7.71 -6.60 -2.49
C GLU A 120 8.25 -5.48 -1.59
N ALA A 121 8.39 -5.74 -0.29
CA ALA A 121 8.96 -4.80 0.66
C ALA A 121 10.32 -5.31 1.13
N ARG A 122 11.34 -4.45 1.12
CA ARG A 122 12.70 -4.78 1.55
C ARG A 122 13.20 -3.77 2.56
N CYS A 123 13.58 -4.23 3.74
CA CYS A 123 14.36 -3.41 4.67
C CYS A 123 15.75 -3.17 4.09
N LEU A 124 16.15 -1.91 3.95
CA LEU A 124 17.48 -1.55 3.45
C LEU A 124 18.46 -1.34 4.59
N ASP A 125 18.02 -0.66 5.63
CA ASP A 125 18.85 -0.30 6.76
C ASP A 125 18.00 0.01 7.99
N LYS A 126 18.58 -0.14 9.16
CA LYS A 126 17.96 0.17 10.43
C LYS A 126 18.98 0.71 11.43
N VAL A 127 18.55 1.60 12.30
CA VAL A 127 19.39 2.16 13.35
C VAL A 127 18.56 2.45 14.60
N ILE A 128 19.15 2.21 15.78
CA ILE A 128 18.57 2.66 17.04
C ILE A 128 19.13 4.05 17.38
N ARG A 129 18.23 4.97 17.65
CA ARG A 129 18.59 6.31 18.08
C ARG A 129 17.60 6.83 19.11
N LYS A 130 18.10 7.25 20.27
CA LYS A 130 17.29 7.78 21.39
C LYS A 130 16.11 6.87 21.77
N GLY A 131 16.35 5.56 21.85
CA GLY A 131 15.33 4.58 22.25
C GLY A 131 14.27 4.31 21.17
N ASN A 132 14.52 4.68 19.91
CA ASN A 132 13.65 4.36 18.80
C ASN A 132 14.41 3.63 17.69
N ILE A 133 13.74 2.71 17.02
CA ILE A 133 14.20 2.09 15.79
C ILE A 133 13.79 2.97 14.62
N PHE A 134 14.76 3.34 13.80
CA PHE A 134 14.52 3.95 12.48
C PHE A 134 14.83 2.91 11.43
N ALA A 135 13.94 2.74 10.46
CA ALA A 135 14.13 1.83 9.35
C ALA A 135 13.86 2.51 8.02
N ILE A 136 14.67 2.12 7.02
CA ILE A 136 14.51 2.53 5.62
C ILE A 136 14.11 1.28 4.85
N HIS A 137 13.08 1.40 4.04
CA HIS A 137 12.61 0.27 3.24
C HIS A 137 12.23 0.71 1.82
N ASP A 138 12.49 -0.17 0.86
CA ASP A 138 11.99 -0.03 -0.50
C ASP A 138 10.74 -0.88 -0.66
N ASN A 139 9.78 -0.35 -1.41
CA ASN A 139 8.53 -0.99 -1.75
C ASN A 139 8.39 -1.02 -3.28
N VAL A 140 8.07 -2.18 -3.83
CA VAL A 140 7.82 -2.36 -5.26
C VAL A 140 6.48 -3.06 -5.43
N PHE A 141 5.55 -2.40 -6.10
CA PHE A 141 4.26 -2.98 -6.45
C PHE A 141 4.29 -3.50 -7.88
N ARG A 142 3.89 -4.75 -8.05
CA ARG A 142 3.81 -5.40 -9.36
C ARG A 142 2.38 -5.87 -9.61
N ASN A 143 1.99 -5.82 -10.89
CA ASN A 143 0.76 -6.46 -11.33
C ASN A 143 0.97 -7.96 -11.61
N GLN A 144 -0.10 -8.66 -12.03
CA GLN A 144 -0.10 -10.08 -12.37
C GLN A 144 0.87 -10.47 -13.51
N ASP A 145 1.26 -9.51 -14.35
CA ASP A 145 2.19 -9.72 -15.46
C ASP A 145 3.66 -9.52 -15.03
N GLY A 146 3.88 -9.16 -13.75
CA GLY A 146 5.19 -8.85 -13.20
C GLY A 146 5.68 -7.42 -13.49
N ASP A 147 4.87 -6.61 -14.17
CA ASP A 147 5.20 -5.22 -14.44
C ASP A 147 5.18 -4.38 -13.17
N VAL A 148 6.18 -3.52 -13.00
CA VAL A 148 6.19 -2.56 -11.90
C VAL A 148 5.15 -1.48 -12.18
N VAL A 149 4.15 -1.37 -11.31
CA VAL A 149 3.12 -0.32 -11.37
C VAL A 149 3.50 0.90 -10.53
N CYS A 150 4.14 0.65 -9.39
CA CYS A 150 4.64 1.70 -8.50
C CYS A 150 5.87 1.19 -7.75
N SER A 151 6.81 2.07 -7.45
CA SER A 151 7.91 1.79 -6.52
C SER A 151 8.18 3.00 -5.65
N GLY A 152 8.80 2.77 -4.49
CA GLY A 152 9.11 3.89 -3.60
C GLY A 152 9.94 3.50 -2.40
N ARG A 153 10.44 4.52 -1.72
CA ARG A 153 11.20 4.38 -0.48
C ARG A 153 10.46 5.02 0.66
N GLY A 154 10.39 4.31 1.78
CA GLY A 154 9.77 4.77 3.00
C GLY A 154 10.74 4.83 4.16
N TRP A 155 10.40 5.67 5.13
CA TRP A 155 11.11 5.81 6.40
C TRP A 155 10.10 5.63 7.52
N THR A 156 10.40 4.73 8.43
CA THR A 156 9.57 4.49 9.61
C THR A 156 10.37 4.69 10.89
N MET A 157 9.67 5.07 11.92
CA MET A 157 10.19 5.13 13.29
C MET A 157 9.23 4.39 14.21
N ARG A 158 9.75 3.65 15.19
CA ARG A 158 8.97 3.02 16.26
C ARG A 158 9.77 2.92 17.54
N PRO A 159 9.13 2.79 18.72
CA PRO A 159 9.84 2.50 19.96
C PRO A 159 10.68 1.22 19.85
N TYR A 160 11.84 1.24 20.50
CA TYR A 160 12.72 0.07 20.65
C TYR A 160 12.27 -0.79 21.81
#